data_0b446e8eb6b128eda17a11422b6d16c4
#
_entry.id   0b446e8eb6b128eda17a11422b6d16c4
#
_cell.length_a   1.000
_cell.length_b   1.000
_cell.length_c   1.000
_cell.angle_alpha   90.00
_cell.angle_beta   90.00
_cell.angle_gamma   90.00
#
_symmetry.space_group_name_H-M   'P 1'
#
loop_
_entity.id
_entity.type
_entity.pdbx_description
1 polymer ?
#
loop_
_entity_poly.entity_id
_entity_poly.type
_entity_poly.pdbx_seq_one_letter_code
_entity_poly.pdbx_strand_id
1 'polypeptide(L)'
;MVTKVPPGSPVAVLGAGNMGSGIGQSFAQAGYSVRLFDLTEPLVQKARERIEKNLAGAVERKKLSSGERDRVMSRLFFSTDLDAVTRDARLAVEAVFEEEKVKRALFDQLAALLSDDALVATNTSSLSVTRLQEPFPYPERFAGLHFFYPAAINRLVEVIGGARTADATVAALESVAYRLRKIPIRAADRAGFAVNRFFVPYLNEATRLAEEDVANMATIEQVGRELFGTKLGPFELMNQTGIPIAYHSMSSLERAFGAAYAPTPLLTRQFEAATPWKWSDSAPVPERAQAVRERFRGLVFGIATRLVEEQVASPEAVDRGAVVGLRWQKGPFGLMSDLGLATALYEVETYAARFPGNFPVSPELHARVRSGENRWPLRLVRVEREGPIAWVLLDRPEVLNAVNSQVLEQLDQAFSALAEVPELRAVVLAGSSPVFAAGADIAEMVDKDVAGGRAFGFAGQAVCRRIEEFRTPVIALVEGYALGGGLELALACDFIVAAAGAKIGLPEVKVGIHPGWGGASRLTRLVGRARAKYVVFSGREDISAEEAFALGIVARVVPADEAREEADRIARLIADRAPLAVQWVKSVVNRAVDSSMESALRLEGESAGHTFATRDRTEGMTAFLERRKPAFEGK
;
A
#
# COMPACT_ATOMS: atom_id res chain seq x y z
N MET A 1 -23.80 -9.58 -3.72
CA MET A 1 -22.92 -9.46 -2.52
C MET A 1 -21.50 -9.77 -2.96
N VAL A 2 -20.52 -9.00 -2.51
CA VAL A 2 -19.11 -9.27 -2.85
C VAL A 2 -18.65 -10.46 -2.03
N THR A 3 -18.03 -11.44 -2.69
CA THR A 3 -17.46 -12.61 -2.01
C THR A 3 -16.26 -12.19 -1.16
N LYS A 4 -16.39 -12.22 0.15
CA LYS A 4 -15.25 -12.12 1.05
C LYS A 4 -14.45 -13.42 0.97
N VAL A 5 -13.11 -13.31 0.93
CA VAL A 5 -12.18 -14.45 0.97
C VAL A 5 -11.40 -14.38 2.30
N PRO A 6 -12.01 -14.77 3.45
CA PRO A 6 -11.34 -14.72 4.74
C PRO A 6 -10.24 -15.80 4.86
N PRO A 7 -9.30 -15.67 5.82
CA PRO A 7 -8.37 -16.74 6.17
C PRO A 7 -9.10 -18.05 6.47
N GLY A 8 -8.51 -19.17 6.08
CA GLY A 8 -9.16 -20.50 6.14
C GLY A 8 -9.94 -20.87 4.88
N SER A 9 -10.33 -19.89 4.04
CA SER A 9 -11.00 -20.18 2.77
C SER A 9 -10.14 -21.07 1.87
N PRO A 10 -10.77 -22.00 1.10
CA PRO A 10 -10.09 -22.76 0.06
C PRO A 10 -9.68 -21.81 -1.10
N VAL A 11 -8.41 -21.89 -1.49
CA VAL A 11 -7.83 -21.16 -2.62
C VAL A 11 -7.19 -22.15 -3.58
N ALA A 12 -7.62 -22.12 -4.84
CA ALA A 12 -7.01 -22.88 -5.92
C ALA A 12 -5.88 -22.06 -6.57
N VAL A 13 -4.69 -22.63 -6.68
CA VAL A 13 -3.57 -22.05 -7.44
C VAL A 13 -3.26 -22.96 -8.62
N LEU A 14 -3.41 -22.45 -9.83
CA LEU A 14 -3.40 -23.19 -11.08
C LEU A 14 -2.12 -22.91 -11.85
N GLY A 15 -1.24 -23.91 -11.93
CA GLY A 15 0.14 -23.82 -12.36
C GLY A 15 1.11 -23.87 -11.17
N ALA A 16 1.93 -24.94 -11.10
CA ALA A 16 2.87 -25.19 -10.03
C ALA A 16 4.32 -24.76 -10.38
N GLY A 17 4.46 -23.84 -11.33
CA GLY A 17 5.74 -23.26 -11.71
C GLY A 17 6.38 -22.39 -10.63
N ASN A 18 7.39 -21.58 -11.00
CA ASN A 18 8.08 -20.69 -10.06
C ASN A 18 7.13 -19.68 -9.41
N MET A 19 6.20 -19.09 -10.19
CA MET A 19 5.23 -18.14 -9.67
C MET A 19 4.17 -18.83 -8.83
N GLY A 20 3.50 -19.85 -9.35
CA GLY A 20 2.42 -20.54 -8.63
C GLY A 20 2.87 -21.18 -7.31
N SER A 21 4.06 -21.78 -7.24
CA SER A 21 4.62 -22.27 -5.96
C SER A 21 4.77 -21.15 -4.94
N GLY A 22 5.31 -19.98 -5.36
CA GLY A 22 5.48 -18.83 -4.47
C GLY A 22 4.17 -18.18 -4.05
N ILE A 23 3.18 -18.13 -4.95
CA ILE A 23 1.82 -17.66 -4.68
C ILE A 23 1.15 -18.60 -3.68
N GLY A 24 1.15 -19.91 -3.92
CA GLY A 24 0.59 -20.91 -3.00
C GLY A 24 1.23 -20.85 -1.62
N GLN A 25 2.56 -20.71 -1.55
CA GLN A 25 3.28 -20.51 -0.29
C GLN A 25 2.79 -19.26 0.45
N SER A 26 2.60 -18.14 -0.26
CA SER A 26 2.13 -16.87 0.35
C SER A 26 0.74 -17.02 0.95
N PHE A 27 -0.19 -17.66 0.24
CA PHE A 27 -1.53 -17.94 0.74
C PHE A 27 -1.51 -18.87 1.97
N ALA A 28 -0.74 -19.97 1.93
CA ALA A 28 -0.63 -20.89 3.06
C ALA A 28 -0.01 -20.23 4.31
N GLN A 29 0.99 -19.36 4.13
CA GLN A 29 1.56 -18.55 5.22
C GLN A 29 0.55 -17.58 5.83
N ALA A 30 -0.38 -17.06 5.04
CA ALA A 30 -1.45 -16.16 5.49
C ALA A 30 -2.66 -16.91 6.09
N GLY A 31 -2.61 -18.25 6.18
CA GLY A 31 -3.64 -19.04 6.85
C GLY A 31 -4.72 -19.61 5.96
N TYR A 32 -4.61 -19.49 4.63
CA TYR A 32 -5.55 -20.08 3.68
C TYR A 32 -5.32 -21.57 3.50
N SER A 33 -6.38 -22.32 3.17
CA SER A 33 -6.30 -23.69 2.68
C SER A 33 -5.99 -23.67 1.18
N VAL A 34 -4.80 -24.07 0.78
CA VAL A 34 -4.31 -23.93 -0.60
C VAL A 34 -4.30 -25.25 -1.31
N ARG A 35 -4.90 -25.29 -2.49
CA ARG A 35 -4.85 -26.44 -3.40
C ARG A 35 -4.10 -26.05 -4.65
N LEU A 36 -2.98 -26.70 -4.92
CA LEU A 36 -2.03 -26.37 -5.98
C LEU A 36 -2.10 -27.42 -7.08
N PHE A 37 -2.37 -26.97 -8.30
CA PHE A 37 -2.57 -27.82 -9.48
C PHE A 37 -1.46 -27.64 -10.50
N ASP A 38 -1.04 -28.76 -11.13
CA ASP A 38 -0.36 -28.75 -12.43
C ASP A 38 -0.69 -30.03 -13.20
N LEU A 39 -0.33 -30.06 -14.49
CA LEU A 39 -0.72 -31.12 -15.42
C LEU A 39 -0.11 -32.49 -15.10
N THR A 40 1.05 -32.55 -14.43
CA THR A 40 1.77 -33.80 -14.18
C THR A 40 2.31 -33.88 -12.76
N GLU A 41 2.37 -35.10 -12.23
CA GLU A 41 2.90 -35.37 -10.89
C GLU A 41 4.33 -34.85 -10.66
N PRO A 42 5.29 -34.97 -11.63
CA PRO A 42 6.63 -34.39 -11.46
C PRO A 42 6.63 -32.86 -11.28
N LEU A 43 5.73 -32.12 -11.94
CA LEU A 43 5.61 -30.67 -11.78
C LEU A 43 5.08 -30.32 -10.39
N VAL A 44 4.07 -31.03 -9.94
CA VAL A 44 3.45 -30.89 -8.62
C VAL A 44 4.47 -31.20 -7.53
N GLN A 45 5.21 -32.31 -7.65
CA GLN A 45 6.25 -32.71 -6.69
C GLN A 45 7.39 -31.69 -6.62
N LYS A 46 7.84 -31.16 -7.78
CA LYS A 46 8.86 -30.11 -7.85
C LYS A 46 8.41 -28.81 -7.18
N ALA A 47 7.11 -28.48 -7.23
CA ALA A 47 6.56 -27.34 -6.50
C ALA A 47 6.59 -27.55 -5.00
N ARG A 48 6.23 -28.76 -4.51
CA ARG A 48 6.32 -29.13 -3.10
C ARG A 48 7.75 -28.96 -2.59
N GLU A 49 8.73 -29.56 -3.26
CA GLU A 49 10.15 -29.48 -2.89
C GLU A 49 10.66 -28.04 -2.84
N ARG A 50 10.22 -27.20 -3.80
CA ARG A 50 10.59 -25.78 -3.83
C ARG A 50 10.04 -25.03 -2.61
N ILE A 51 8.78 -25.25 -2.24
CA ILE A 51 8.17 -24.64 -1.06
C ILE A 51 8.85 -25.12 0.22
N GLU A 52 9.08 -26.43 0.36
CA GLU A 52 9.79 -27.00 1.50
C GLU A 52 11.18 -26.40 1.67
N LYS A 53 11.96 -26.31 0.57
CA LYS A 53 13.29 -25.68 0.57
C LYS A 53 13.23 -24.22 1.00
N ASN A 54 12.27 -23.45 0.49
CA ASN A 54 12.11 -22.04 0.84
C ASN A 54 11.79 -21.86 2.34
N LEU A 55 10.89 -22.67 2.86
CA LEU A 55 10.49 -22.63 4.27
C LEU A 55 11.61 -23.12 5.19
N ALA A 56 12.35 -24.18 4.82
CA ALA A 56 13.52 -24.65 5.55
C ALA A 56 14.59 -23.55 5.67
N GLY A 57 14.91 -22.89 4.56
CA GLY A 57 15.83 -21.75 4.57
C GLY A 57 15.32 -20.55 5.38
N ALA A 58 14.01 -20.36 5.55
CA ALA A 58 13.45 -19.34 6.44
C ALA A 58 13.64 -19.74 7.91
N VAL A 59 13.51 -21.02 8.26
CA VAL A 59 13.79 -21.54 9.61
C VAL A 59 15.27 -21.37 9.97
N GLU A 60 16.19 -21.76 9.08
CA GLU A 60 17.64 -21.58 9.28
C GLU A 60 18.01 -20.12 9.56
N ARG A 61 17.37 -19.17 8.86
CA ARG A 61 17.56 -17.73 9.06
C ARG A 61 16.77 -17.17 10.25
N LYS A 62 16.16 -18.00 11.07
CA LYS A 62 15.33 -17.62 12.24
C LYS A 62 14.18 -16.64 11.92
N LYS A 63 13.69 -16.70 10.69
CA LYS A 63 12.52 -15.90 10.24
C LYS A 63 11.21 -16.64 10.43
N LEU A 64 11.27 -17.94 10.68
CA LEU A 64 10.16 -18.84 10.90
C LEU A 64 10.57 -19.92 11.91
N SER A 65 9.68 -20.34 12.79
CA SER A 65 9.91 -21.51 13.63
C SER A 65 9.58 -22.81 12.88
N SER A 66 10.12 -23.94 13.35
CA SER A 66 9.79 -25.26 12.76
C SER A 66 8.29 -25.56 12.84
N GLY A 67 7.64 -25.22 13.97
CA GLY A 67 6.19 -25.43 14.11
C GLY A 67 5.36 -24.55 13.17
N GLU A 68 5.81 -23.35 12.83
CA GLU A 68 5.16 -22.50 11.82
C GLU A 68 5.36 -23.07 10.42
N ARG A 69 6.57 -23.57 10.08
CA ARG A 69 6.81 -24.28 8.82
C ARG A 69 5.82 -25.44 8.65
N ASP A 70 5.69 -26.28 9.68
CA ASP A 70 4.83 -27.47 9.63
C ASP A 70 3.34 -27.07 9.48
N ARG A 71 2.89 -26.02 10.15
CA ARG A 71 1.55 -25.45 9.96
C ARG A 71 1.33 -24.89 8.55
N VAL A 72 2.33 -24.27 7.93
CA VAL A 72 2.22 -23.81 6.54
C VAL A 72 2.10 -24.99 5.59
N MET A 73 2.95 -26.01 5.75
CA MET A 73 2.91 -27.22 4.91
C MET A 73 1.59 -27.99 5.04
N SER A 74 1.01 -28.06 6.24
CA SER A 74 -0.27 -28.75 6.46
C SER A 74 -1.48 -28.09 5.78
N ARG A 75 -1.35 -26.82 5.33
CA ARG A 75 -2.37 -26.10 4.57
C ARG A 75 -2.25 -26.26 3.06
N LEU A 76 -1.22 -26.96 2.58
CA LEU A 76 -0.94 -27.14 1.16
C LEU A 76 -1.37 -28.54 0.72
N PHE A 77 -2.28 -28.60 -0.23
CA PHE A 77 -2.67 -29.81 -0.95
C PHE A 77 -2.17 -29.69 -2.39
N PHE A 78 -1.62 -30.76 -2.93
CA PHE A 78 -1.03 -30.81 -4.27
C PHE A 78 -1.72 -31.90 -5.09
N SER A 79 -2.13 -31.58 -6.34
CA SER A 79 -2.87 -32.54 -7.16
C SER A 79 -2.73 -32.23 -8.66
N THR A 80 -2.89 -33.27 -9.48
CA THR A 80 -3.08 -33.18 -10.93
C THR A 80 -4.54 -33.25 -11.34
N ASP A 81 -5.46 -33.36 -10.37
CA ASP A 81 -6.90 -33.36 -10.58
C ASP A 81 -7.45 -31.94 -10.38
N LEU A 82 -7.87 -31.32 -11.48
CA LEU A 82 -8.39 -29.96 -11.50
C LEU A 82 -9.69 -29.83 -10.70
N ASP A 83 -10.59 -30.82 -10.79
CA ASP A 83 -11.86 -30.83 -10.05
C ASP A 83 -11.62 -30.86 -8.54
N ALA A 84 -10.70 -31.73 -8.07
CA ALA A 84 -10.33 -31.79 -6.66
C ALA A 84 -9.73 -30.49 -6.13
N VAL A 85 -8.97 -29.75 -6.97
CA VAL A 85 -8.33 -28.49 -6.59
C VAL A 85 -9.32 -27.33 -6.56
N THR A 86 -10.28 -27.28 -7.47
CA THR A 86 -11.26 -26.19 -7.60
C THR A 86 -12.48 -26.34 -6.70
N ARG A 87 -12.73 -27.55 -6.18
CA ARG A 87 -13.88 -27.82 -5.31
C ARG A 87 -13.96 -26.85 -4.14
N ASP A 88 -15.08 -26.15 -4.02
CA ASP A 88 -15.37 -25.17 -2.98
C ASP A 88 -14.39 -23.99 -2.92
N ALA A 89 -13.55 -23.80 -3.95
CA ALA A 89 -12.60 -22.68 -3.97
C ALA A 89 -13.34 -21.34 -4.00
N ARG A 90 -12.98 -20.46 -3.06
CA ARG A 90 -13.48 -19.08 -3.01
C ARG A 90 -12.69 -18.13 -3.91
N LEU A 91 -11.47 -18.51 -4.23
CA LEU A 91 -10.58 -17.80 -5.14
C LEU A 91 -9.76 -18.81 -5.94
N ALA A 92 -9.75 -18.65 -7.25
CA ALA A 92 -8.85 -19.35 -8.15
C ALA A 92 -7.81 -18.36 -8.69
N VAL A 93 -6.51 -18.65 -8.52
CA VAL A 93 -5.40 -17.84 -9.03
C VAL A 93 -4.68 -18.62 -10.12
N GLU A 94 -4.76 -18.15 -11.34
CA GLU A 94 -4.08 -18.74 -12.50
C GLU A 94 -2.64 -18.23 -12.59
N ALA A 95 -1.70 -19.15 -12.72
CA ALA A 95 -0.26 -18.92 -12.90
C ALA A 95 0.37 -19.95 -13.87
N VAL A 96 -0.37 -20.32 -14.93
CA VAL A 96 0.10 -21.22 -15.99
C VAL A 96 0.94 -20.46 -17.02
N PHE A 97 1.32 -21.13 -18.10
CA PHE A 97 2.17 -20.57 -19.15
C PHE A 97 1.56 -19.29 -19.76
N GLU A 98 2.41 -18.28 -20.07
CA GLU A 98 2.00 -16.94 -20.51
C GLU A 98 1.59 -16.95 -22.00
N GLU A 99 0.57 -17.74 -22.32
CA GLU A 99 -0.01 -17.89 -23.65
C GLU A 99 -1.54 -17.78 -23.57
N GLU A 100 -2.14 -16.88 -24.34
CA GLU A 100 -3.57 -16.57 -24.29
C GLU A 100 -4.46 -17.81 -24.51
N LYS A 101 -4.09 -18.67 -25.47
CA LYS A 101 -4.84 -19.89 -25.76
C LYS A 101 -4.85 -20.88 -24.59
N VAL A 102 -3.70 -21.03 -23.92
CA VAL A 102 -3.55 -21.91 -22.76
C VAL A 102 -4.41 -21.40 -21.60
N LYS A 103 -4.33 -20.10 -21.32
CA LYS A 103 -5.11 -19.48 -20.24
C LYS A 103 -6.61 -19.54 -20.52
N ARG A 104 -7.06 -19.23 -21.74
CA ARG A 104 -8.48 -19.31 -22.11
C ARG A 104 -9.03 -20.73 -21.96
N ALA A 105 -8.31 -21.75 -22.44
CA ALA A 105 -8.72 -23.14 -22.29
C ALA A 105 -8.87 -23.57 -20.82
N LEU A 106 -8.02 -23.04 -19.93
CA LEU A 106 -8.14 -23.25 -18.49
C LEU A 106 -9.38 -22.52 -17.93
N PHE A 107 -9.61 -21.27 -18.31
CA PHE A 107 -10.77 -20.50 -17.82
C PHE A 107 -12.11 -21.11 -18.28
N ASP A 108 -12.17 -21.70 -19.46
CA ASP A 108 -13.34 -22.44 -19.94
C ASP A 108 -13.64 -23.64 -19.03
N GLN A 109 -12.61 -24.37 -18.58
CA GLN A 109 -12.79 -25.46 -17.62
C GLN A 109 -13.22 -24.94 -16.24
N LEU A 110 -12.59 -23.85 -15.75
CA LEU A 110 -12.94 -23.24 -14.47
C LEU A 110 -14.39 -22.73 -14.42
N ALA A 111 -14.90 -22.25 -15.53
CA ALA A 111 -16.30 -21.79 -15.63
C ALA A 111 -17.31 -22.88 -15.29
N ALA A 112 -16.97 -24.15 -15.53
CA ALA A 112 -17.83 -25.30 -15.24
C ALA A 112 -17.61 -25.87 -13.82
N LEU A 113 -16.46 -25.59 -13.19
CA LEU A 113 -16.05 -26.23 -11.93
C LEU A 113 -16.21 -25.32 -10.71
N LEU A 114 -16.08 -24.01 -10.90
CA LEU A 114 -16.16 -23.04 -9.80
C LEU A 114 -17.61 -22.68 -9.47
N SER A 115 -17.87 -22.41 -8.21
CA SER A 115 -19.15 -21.84 -7.77
C SER A 115 -19.36 -20.44 -8.33
N ASP A 116 -20.65 -20.07 -8.49
CA ASP A 116 -21.07 -18.78 -9.06
C ASP A 116 -20.60 -17.55 -8.25
N ASP A 117 -20.11 -17.73 -7.04
CA ASP A 117 -19.62 -16.68 -6.18
C ASP A 117 -18.08 -16.67 -6.03
N ALA A 118 -17.36 -17.62 -6.63
CA ALA A 118 -15.91 -17.66 -6.60
C ALA A 118 -15.27 -16.51 -7.37
N LEU A 119 -14.19 -15.94 -6.84
CA LEU A 119 -13.35 -14.98 -7.56
C LEU A 119 -12.33 -15.71 -8.43
N VAL A 120 -12.03 -15.14 -9.60
CA VAL A 120 -10.99 -15.63 -10.49
C VAL A 120 -9.95 -14.56 -10.73
N ALA A 121 -8.68 -14.91 -10.55
CA ALA A 121 -7.56 -14.01 -10.76
C ALA A 121 -6.54 -14.62 -11.72
N THR A 122 -6.02 -13.81 -12.65
CA THR A 122 -4.90 -14.20 -13.52
C THR A 122 -3.61 -13.50 -13.07
N ASN A 123 -2.51 -14.26 -12.99
CA ASN A 123 -1.18 -13.71 -12.69
C ASN A 123 -0.43 -13.30 -13.97
N THR A 124 -1.13 -13.03 -15.06
CA THR A 124 -0.48 -12.56 -16.30
C THR A 124 0.34 -11.31 -16.06
N SER A 125 1.48 -11.20 -16.74
CA SER A 125 2.36 -10.02 -16.70
C SER A 125 2.22 -9.12 -17.94
N SER A 126 1.57 -9.61 -19.02
CA SER A 126 1.59 -8.94 -20.31
C SER A 126 0.29 -9.06 -21.12
N LEU A 127 -0.55 -10.08 -20.84
CA LEU A 127 -1.81 -10.27 -21.57
C LEU A 127 -2.90 -9.37 -20.99
N SER A 128 -3.80 -8.90 -21.86
CA SER A 128 -4.94 -8.08 -21.43
C SER A 128 -5.90 -8.90 -20.57
N VAL A 129 -6.18 -8.41 -19.37
CA VAL A 129 -7.17 -8.98 -18.44
C VAL A 129 -8.57 -8.94 -19.07
N THR A 130 -8.90 -7.85 -19.77
CA THR A 130 -10.17 -7.68 -20.51
C THR A 130 -10.36 -8.79 -21.55
N ARG A 131 -9.32 -9.08 -22.33
CA ARG A 131 -9.39 -10.16 -23.34
C ARG A 131 -9.50 -11.54 -22.71
N LEU A 132 -8.83 -11.77 -21.58
CA LEU A 132 -8.91 -13.05 -20.87
C LEU A 132 -10.26 -13.26 -20.19
N GLN A 133 -10.91 -12.19 -19.69
CA GLN A 133 -12.22 -12.27 -19.04
C GLN A 133 -13.39 -12.40 -20.02
N GLU A 134 -13.21 -12.02 -21.31
CA GLU A 134 -14.26 -11.95 -22.32
C GLU A 134 -15.12 -13.24 -22.43
N PRO A 135 -14.53 -14.44 -22.53
CA PRO A 135 -15.28 -15.68 -22.62
C PRO A 135 -15.78 -16.17 -21.24
N PHE A 136 -15.32 -15.61 -20.13
CA PHE A 136 -15.69 -16.08 -18.79
C PHE A 136 -17.14 -15.66 -18.47
N PRO A 137 -18.01 -16.58 -18.01
CA PRO A 137 -19.44 -16.33 -17.84
C PRO A 137 -19.76 -15.28 -16.77
N TYR A 138 -18.85 -15.07 -15.81
CA TYR A 138 -19.00 -14.13 -14.71
C TYR A 138 -17.85 -13.11 -14.67
N PRO A 139 -17.70 -12.27 -15.70
CA PRO A 139 -16.55 -11.39 -15.87
C PRO A 139 -16.42 -10.32 -14.79
N GLU A 140 -17.51 -9.99 -14.09
CA GLU A 140 -17.48 -9.06 -12.96
C GLU A 140 -16.66 -9.58 -11.76
N ARG A 141 -16.40 -10.89 -11.69
CA ARG A 141 -15.60 -11.56 -10.65
C ARG A 141 -14.21 -12.00 -11.14
N PHE A 142 -13.84 -11.58 -12.33
CA PHE A 142 -12.53 -11.87 -12.93
C PHE A 142 -11.64 -10.62 -12.91
N ALA A 143 -10.38 -10.73 -12.44
CA ALA A 143 -9.41 -9.65 -12.45
C ALA A 143 -7.97 -10.16 -12.62
N GLY A 144 -7.03 -9.26 -12.87
CA GLY A 144 -5.60 -9.52 -12.77
C GLY A 144 -5.14 -9.42 -11.31
N LEU A 145 -4.29 -10.35 -10.90
CA LEU A 145 -3.58 -10.34 -9.62
C LEU A 145 -2.11 -10.68 -9.88
N HIS A 146 -1.37 -9.68 -10.36
CA HIS A 146 -0.01 -9.84 -10.85
C HIS A 146 1.01 -9.76 -9.71
N PHE A 147 1.60 -10.91 -9.36
CA PHE A 147 2.68 -11.02 -8.38
C PHE A 147 4.05 -10.80 -9.03
N PHE A 148 4.95 -10.15 -8.32
CA PHE A 148 6.33 -9.95 -8.76
C PHE A 148 7.26 -11.06 -8.24
N TYR A 149 8.20 -11.46 -9.09
CA TYR A 149 9.19 -12.48 -8.70
C TYR A 149 10.18 -11.98 -7.65
N PRO A 150 10.56 -12.81 -6.67
CA PRO A 150 9.98 -14.09 -6.27
C PRO A 150 8.67 -13.89 -5.47
N ALA A 151 7.57 -14.52 -5.92
CA ALA A 151 6.23 -14.25 -5.38
C ALA A 151 6.11 -14.44 -3.86
N ALA A 152 6.84 -15.39 -3.26
CA ALA A 152 6.85 -15.59 -1.80
C ALA A 152 7.52 -14.45 -1.02
N ILE A 153 8.42 -13.66 -1.64
CA ILE A 153 9.27 -12.67 -0.98
C ILE A 153 8.91 -11.24 -1.39
N ASN A 154 8.69 -11.00 -2.69
CA ASN A 154 8.33 -9.68 -3.18
C ASN A 154 6.97 -9.26 -2.62
N ARG A 155 6.91 -8.06 -2.08
CA ARG A 155 5.69 -7.58 -1.43
C ARG A 155 4.70 -6.91 -2.38
N LEU A 156 5.11 -6.55 -3.59
CA LEU A 156 4.25 -5.88 -4.55
C LEU A 156 3.28 -6.88 -5.20
N VAL A 157 2.05 -6.42 -5.39
CA VAL A 157 1.03 -7.05 -6.24
C VAL A 157 0.28 -5.97 -7.00
N GLU A 158 0.15 -6.09 -8.30
CA GLU A 158 -0.76 -5.25 -9.08
C GLU A 158 -2.14 -5.92 -9.12
N VAL A 159 -3.19 -5.15 -8.83
CA VAL A 159 -4.59 -5.55 -9.00
C VAL A 159 -5.15 -4.83 -10.21
N ILE A 160 -5.53 -5.60 -11.23
CA ILE A 160 -5.90 -5.08 -12.55
C ILE A 160 -7.36 -5.43 -12.84
N GLY A 161 -8.24 -4.43 -12.89
CA GLY A 161 -9.60 -4.62 -13.38
C GLY A 161 -9.61 -4.73 -14.91
N GLY A 162 -10.26 -5.76 -15.46
CA GLY A 162 -10.67 -5.76 -16.87
C GLY A 162 -11.93 -4.90 -17.08
N ALA A 163 -12.35 -4.72 -18.32
CA ALA A 163 -13.45 -3.82 -18.68
C ALA A 163 -14.80 -4.14 -17.99
N ARG A 164 -15.02 -5.38 -17.56
CA ARG A 164 -16.26 -5.82 -16.90
C ARG A 164 -16.04 -6.24 -15.43
N THR A 165 -14.86 -6.06 -14.88
CA THR A 165 -14.55 -6.36 -13.47
C THR A 165 -15.33 -5.40 -12.56
N ALA A 166 -16.03 -5.92 -11.56
CA ALA A 166 -16.69 -5.09 -10.56
C ALA A 166 -15.66 -4.45 -9.61
N ASP A 167 -15.89 -3.20 -9.21
CA ASP A 167 -15.04 -2.50 -8.22
C ASP A 167 -14.90 -3.29 -6.92
N ALA A 168 -15.95 -3.97 -6.55
CA ALA A 168 -16.01 -4.83 -5.39
C ALA A 168 -15.06 -6.05 -5.49
N THR A 169 -14.84 -6.60 -6.68
CA THR A 169 -13.87 -7.65 -6.95
C THR A 169 -12.45 -7.12 -6.79
N VAL A 170 -12.17 -5.94 -7.33
CA VAL A 170 -10.87 -5.26 -7.14
C VAL A 170 -10.60 -5.05 -5.65
N ALA A 171 -11.55 -4.50 -4.90
CA ALA A 171 -11.43 -4.27 -3.46
C ALA A 171 -11.23 -5.56 -2.66
N ALA A 172 -11.92 -6.65 -3.04
CA ALA A 172 -11.75 -7.96 -2.40
C ALA A 172 -10.33 -8.52 -2.62
N LEU A 173 -9.79 -8.41 -3.84
CA LEU A 173 -8.42 -8.85 -4.15
C LEU A 173 -7.35 -7.98 -3.48
N GLU A 174 -7.56 -6.67 -3.34
CA GLU A 174 -6.69 -5.80 -2.53
C GLU A 174 -6.68 -6.24 -1.06
N SER A 175 -7.85 -6.54 -0.50
CA SER A 175 -7.96 -7.06 0.86
C SER A 175 -7.21 -8.40 1.02
N VAL A 176 -7.35 -9.31 0.05
CA VAL A 176 -6.57 -10.56 0.01
C VAL A 176 -5.08 -10.26 -0.04
N ALA A 177 -4.61 -9.36 -0.92
CA ALA A 177 -3.20 -9.01 -1.03
C ALA A 177 -2.63 -8.46 0.30
N TYR A 178 -3.36 -7.58 0.99
CA TYR A 178 -2.96 -7.11 2.32
C TYR A 178 -2.87 -8.25 3.35
N ARG A 179 -3.80 -9.20 3.34
CA ARG A 179 -3.75 -10.38 4.22
C ARG A 179 -2.55 -11.27 3.94
N LEU A 180 -2.11 -11.35 2.67
CA LEU A 180 -0.86 -12.00 2.27
C LEU A 180 0.39 -11.19 2.69
N ARG A 181 0.24 -10.08 3.41
CA ARG A 181 1.29 -9.10 3.74
C ARG A 181 1.95 -8.53 2.48
N LYS A 182 1.19 -8.45 1.39
CA LYS A 182 1.57 -7.76 0.16
C LYS A 182 1.08 -6.33 0.21
N ILE A 183 1.63 -5.52 -0.69
CA ILE A 183 1.24 -4.12 -0.91
C ILE A 183 0.60 -4.07 -2.29
N PRO A 184 -0.73 -4.02 -2.38
CA PRO A 184 -1.40 -3.89 -3.66
C PRO A 184 -1.26 -2.47 -4.21
N ILE A 185 -1.16 -2.39 -5.53
CA ILE A 185 -1.41 -1.17 -6.30
C ILE A 185 -2.47 -1.47 -7.36
N ARG A 186 -3.33 -0.50 -7.63
CA ARG A 186 -4.28 -0.58 -8.74
C ARG A 186 -3.60 -0.18 -10.03
N ALA A 187 -3.82 -0.96 -11.08
CA ALA A 187 -3.42 -0.60 -12.43
C ALA A 187 -4.58 -0.85 -13.42
N ALA A 188 -4.71 0.01 -14.42
CA ALA A 188 -5.62 -0.25 -15.53
C ALA A 188 -5.04 -1.34 -16.46
N ASP A 189 -5.94 -2.04 -17.15
CA ASP A 189 -5.58 -3.07 -18.13
C ASP A 189 -4.97 -2.43 -19.40
N ARG A 190 -3.68 -2.14 -19.32
CA ARG A 190 -2.84 -1.63 -20.41
C ARG A 190 -1.56 -2.44 -20.50
N ALA A 191 -0.97 -2.51 -21.69
CA ALA A 191 0.27 -3.25 -21.91
C ALA A 191 1.38 -2.82 -20.93
N GLY A 192 1.96 -3.80 -20.22
CA GLY A 192 2.97 -3.58 -19.18
C GLY A 192 2.43 -3.09 -17.84
N PHE A 193 1.11 -2.95 -17.68
CA PHE A 193 0.43 -2.43 -16.50
C PHE A 193 1.10 -1.15 -15.97
N ALA A 194 1.35 -1.03 -14.67
CA ALA A 194 2.02 0.16 -14.12
C ALA A 194 3.55 0.01 -14.10
N VAL A 195 4.07 -1.10 -13.55
CA VAL A 195 5.50 -1.22 -13.23
C VAL A 195 6.33 -1.66 -14.44
N ASN A 196 5.93 -2.73 -15.12
CA ASN A 196 6.69 -3.24 -16.25
C ASN A 196 6.78 -2.22 -17.39
N ARG A 197 5.80 -1.29 -17.50
CA ARG A 197 5.77 -0.29 -18.55
C ARG A 197 6.90 0.74 -18.49
N PHE A 198 7.46 1.06 -17.31
CA PHE A 198 8.65 1.91 -17.20
C PHE A 198 9.91 1.10 -16.91
N PHE A 199 9.77 -0.02 -16.22
CA PHE A 199 10.90 -0.83 -15.78
C PHE A 199 11.58 -1.58 -16.94
N VAL A 200 10.80 -2.23 -17.80
CA VAL A 200 11.37 -3.00 -18.92
C VAL A 200 12.04 -2.08 -19.95
N PRO A 201 11.46 -0.92 -20.33
CA PRO A 201 12.17 0.07 -21.14
C PRO A 201 13.46 0.60 -20.51
N TYR A 202 13.56 0.73 -19.17
CA TYR A 202 14.80 1.07 -18.49
C TYR A 202 15.90 0.03 -18.77
N LEU A 203 15.58 -1.27 -18.73
CA LEU A 203 16.53 -2.33 -19.05
C LEU A 203 16.98 -2.26 -20.53
N ASN A 204 16.03 -2.00 -21.43
CA ASN A 204 16.32 -1.83 -22.85
C ASN A 204 17.16 -0.58 -23.14
N GLU A 205 16.93 0.52 -22.42
CA GLU A 205 17.71 1.73 -22.55
C GLU A 205 19.17 1.54 -22.12
N ALA A 206 19.41 0.68 -21.13
CA ALA A 206 20.78 0.30 -20.75
C ALA A 206 21.53 -0.35 -21.93
N THR A 207 20.86 -1.22 -22.69
CA THR A 207 21.44 -1.82 -23.89
C THR A 207 21.62 -0.80 -25.02
N ARG A 208 20.72 0.16 -25.18
CA ARG A 208 20.81 1.26 -26.15
C ARG A 208 21.99 2.18 -25.85
N LEU A 209 22.21 2.54 -24.59
CA LEU A 209 23.33 3.35 -24.14
C LEU A 209 24.69 2.68 -24.49
N ALA A 210 24.77 1.35 -24.31
CA ALA A 210 25.98 0.58 -24.68
C ALA A 210 26.15 0.48 -26.19
N GLU A 211 25.08 0.26 -26.94
CA GLU A 211 25.11 0.14 -28.40
C GLU A 211 25.47 1.45 -29.12
N GLU A 212 25.01 2.58 -28.57
CA GLU A 212 25.31 3.93 -29.06
C GLU A 212 26.67 4.48 -28.57
N ASP A 213 27.45 3.68 -27.86
CA ASP A 213 28.74 4.09 -27.25
C ASP A 213 28.65 5.35 -26.37
N VAL A 214 27.49 5.57 -25.74
CA VAL A 214 27.34 6.65 -24.77
C VAL A 214 28.18 6.37 -23.53
N ALA A 215 28.18 5.11 -23.06
CA ALA A 215 29.04 4.64 -21.99
C ALA A 215 29.25 3.12 -22.09
N ASN A 216 30.32 2.61 -21.47
CA ASN A 216 30.52 1.16 -21.36
C ASN A 216 29.55 0.53 -20.35
N MET A 217 29.34 -0.77 -20.45
CA MET A 217 28.38 -1.49 -19.58
C MET A 217 28.68 -1.33 -18.07
N ALA A 218 29.97 -1.25 -17.69
CA ALA A 218 30.35 -1.06 -16.28
C ALA A 218 29.86 0.29 -15.73
N THR A 219 29.98 1.38 -16.51
CA THR A 219 29.44 2.70 -16.15
C THR A 219 27.92 2.68 -16.05
N ILE A 220 27.25 2.08 -17.03
CA ILE A 220 25.77 1.99 -17.06
C ILE A 220 25.26 1.19 -15.87
N GLU A 221 25.91 0.08 -15.55
CA GLU A 221 25.61 -0.78 -14.40
C GLU A 221 25.74 -0.02 -13.08
N GLN A 222 26.86 0.71 -12.92
CA GLN A 222 27.10 1.52 -11.73
C GLN A 222 26.08 2.65 -11.59
N VAL A 223 25.84 3.41 -12.65
CA VAL A 223 24.87 4.52 -12.63
C VAL A 223 23.46 4.03 -12.33
N GLY A 224 23.04 2.89 -12.90
CA GLY A 224 21.75 2.30 -12.58
C GLY A 224 21.61 1.97 -11.09
N ARG A 225 22.64 1.38 -10.47
CA ARG A 225 22.65 1.11 -9.03
C ARG A 225 22.59 2.37 -8.19
N GLU A 226 23.40 3.38 -8.52
CA GLU A 226 23.46 4.65 -7.77
C GLU A 226 22.16 5.45 -7.88
N LEU A 227 21.64 5.59 -9.12
CA LEU A 227 20.45 6.40 -9.39
C LEU A 227 19.20 5.90 -8.67
N PHE A 228 19.01 4.59 -8.66
CA PHE A 228 17.82 3.98 -8.07
C PHE A 228 18.07 3.39 -6.67
N GLY A 229 19.31 3.45 -6.17
CA GLY A 229 19.68 2.94 -4.83
C GLY A 229 19.56 1.42 -4.72
N THR A 230 19.82 0.68 -5.81
CA THR A 230 19.67 -0.77 -5.88
C THR A 230 21.00 -1.51 -5.75
N LYS A 231 20.93 -2.79 -5.35
CA LYS A 231 22.13 -3.64 -5.30
C LYS A 231 22.58 -4.09 -6.67
N LEU A 232 21.66 -4.23 -7.62
CA LEU A 232 21.86 -4.71 -8.97
C LEU A 232 21.57 -3.59 -9.94
N GLY A 233 22.43 -3.39 -10.94
CA GLY A 233 22.13 -2.54 -12.07
C GLY A 233 21.43 -3.33 -13.19
N PRO A 234 21.21 -2.73 -14.36
CA PRO A 234 20.33 -3.28 -15.39
C PRO A 234 20.83 -4.60 -15.99
N PHE A 235 22.13 -4.74 -16.22
CA PHE A 235 22.69 -5.95 -16.85
C PHE A 235 22.73 -7.14 -15.89
N GLU A 236 23.18 -6.93 -14.64
CA GLU A 236 23.14 -7.98 -13.61
C GLU A 236 21.72 -8.42 -13.33
N LEU A 237 20.79 -7.48 -13.29
CA LEU A 237 19.38 -7.79 -13.09
C LEU A 237 18.81 -8.65 -14.22
N MET A 238 19.12 -8.33 -15.49
CA MET A 238 18.73 -9.17 -16.63
C MET A 238 19.37 -10.56 -16.58
N ASN A 239 20.63 -10.68 -16.10
CA ASN A 239 21.26 -11.98 -15.89
C ASN A 239 20.52 -12.83 -14.83
N GLN A 240 20.04 -12.21 -13.76
CA GLN A 240 19.35 -12.92 -12.68
C GLN A 240 17.88 -13.24 -12.98
N THR A 241 17.18 -12.35 -13.68
CA THR A 241 15.76 -12.53 -14.01
C THR A 241 15.54 -13.26 -15.32
N GLY A 242 16.50 -13.20 -16.23
CA GLY A 242 16.47 -13.81 -17.55
C GLY A 242 16.33 -12.78 -18.67
N ILE A 243 17.30 -12.74 -19.57
CA ILE A 243 17.29 -11.88 -20.78
C ILE A 243 16.04 -12.10 -21.65
N PRO A 244 15.53 -13.35 -21.83
CA PRO A 244 14.30 -13.58 -22.58
C PRO A 244 13.08 -12.81 -22.04
N ILE A 245 12.99 -12.61 -20.73
CA ILE A 245 11.89 -11.85 -20.13
C ILE A 245 11.93 -10.39 -20.59
N ALA A 246 13.11 -9.76 -20.57
CA ALA A 246 13.28 -8.38 -21.04
C ALA A 246 12.94 -8.27 -22.54
N TYR A 247 13.45 -9.18 -23.37
CA TYR A 247 13.22 -9.19 -24.81
C TYR A 247 11.73 -9.34 -25.16
N HIS A 248 11.05 -10.37 -24.64
CA HIS A 248 9.65 -10.62 -24.95
C HIS A 248 8.73 -9.52 -24.41
N SER A 249 9.04 -8.96 -23.24
CA SER A 249 8.29 -7.85 -22.68
C SER A 249 8.45 -6.59 -23.53
N MET A 250 9.66 -6.27 -24.00
CA MET A 250 9.88 -5.16 -24.95
C MET A 250 9.13 -5.37 -26.26
N SER A 251 9.19 -6.56 -26.84
CA SER A 251 8.44 -6.88 -28.07
C SER A 251 6.92 -6.73 -27.88
N SER A 252 6.41 -7.00 -26.69
CA SER A 252 5.00 -6.76 -26.36
C SER A 252 4.69 -5.26 -26.27
N LEU A 253 5.56 -4.47 -25.65
CA LEU A 253 5.41 -3.02 -25.55
C LEU A 253 5.55 -2.33 -26.91
N GLU A 254 6.46 -2.79 -27.77
CA GLU A 254 6.58 -2.30 -29.14
C GLU A 254 5.28 -2.45 -29.94
N ARG A 255 4.66 -3.63 -29.87
CA ARG A 255 3.35 -3.86 -30.52
C ARG A 255 2.25 -2.93 -30.03
N ALA A 256 2.32 -2.53 -28.76
CA ALA A 256 1.32 -1.67 -28.15
C ALA A 256 1.59 -0.17 -28.36
N PHE A 257 2.86 0.25 -28.36
CA PHE A 257 3.25 1.65 -28.27
C PHE A 257 4.23 2.13 -29.36
N GLY A 258 4.66 1.24 -30.26
CA GLY A 258 5.47 1.58 -31.41
C GLY A 258 6.98 1.55 -31.16
N ALA A 259 7.74 2.07 -32.13
CA ALA A 259 9.18 1.86 -32.28
C ALA A 259 10.07 2.36 -31.13
N ALA A 260 9.62 3.36 -30.34
CA ALA A 260 10.37 3.80 -29.17
C ALA A 260 10.55 2.68 -28.12
N TYR A 261 9.65 1.71 -28.14
CA TYR A 261 9.65 0.55 -27.25
C TYR A 261 10.23 -0.72 -27.93
N ALA A 262 10.79 -0.61 -29.13
CA ALA A 262 11.41 -1.77 -29.80
C ALA A 262 12.61 -2.30 -29.00
N PRO A 263 12.79 -3.63 -28.90
CA PRO A 263 14.02 -4.21 -28.41
C PRO A 263 15.20 -3.66 -29.23
N THR A 264 16.28 -3.28 -28.53
CA THR A 264 17.49 -2.83 -29.24
C THR A 264 18.12 -3.99 -30.01
N PRO A 265 18.84 -3.72 -31.10
CA PRO A 265 19.63 -4.74 -31.79
C PRO A 265 20.58 -5.49 -30.84
N LEU A 266 21.18 -4.78 -29.88
CA LEU A 266 22.07 -5.40 -28.89
C LEU A 266 21.31 -6.38 -27.96
N LEU A 267 20.11 -6.01 -27.47
CA LEU A 267 19.28 -6.91 -26.67
C LEU A 267 18.84 -8.13 -27.48
N THR A 268 18.48 -7.92 -28.75
CA THR A 268 18.09 -9.00 -29.66
C THR A 268 19.21 -10.00 -29.86
N ARG A 269 20.43 -9.52 -30.19
CA ARG A 269 21.62 -10.39 -30.34
C ARG A 269 21.92 -11.16 -29.05
N GLN A 270 21.79 -10.52 -27.90
CA GLN A 270 22.08 -11.17 -26.62
C GLN A 270 21.03 -12.23 -26.27
N PHE A 271 19.76 -11.99 -26.62
CA PHE A 271 18.69 -12.97 -26.50
C PHE A 271 18.94 -14.20 -27.39
N GLU A 272 19.32 -13.99 -28.67
CA GLU A 272 19.63 -15.05 -29.62
C GLU A 272 20.87 -15.86 -29.20
N ALA A 273 21.87 -15.18 -28.65
CA ALA A 273 23.09 -15.83 -28.15
C ALA A 273 22.87 -16.71 -26.92
N ALA A 274 21.75 -16.51 -26.19
CA ALA A 274 21.39 -17.24 -24.97
C ALA A 274 22.51 -17.28 -23.90
N THR A 275 23.34 -16.24 -23.84
CA THR A 275 24.45 -16.10 -22.89
C THR A 275 24.24 -14.93 -21.96
N PRO A 276 24.80 -14.94 -20.74
CA PRO A 276 24.69 -13.80 -19.83
C PRO A 276 25.50 -12.59 -20.32
N TRP A 277 25.10 -11.40 -19.92
CA TRP A 277 25.90 -10.17 -20.08
C TRP A 277 27.23 -10.31 -19.36
N LYS A 278 28.30 -9.79 -19.96
CA LYS A 278 29.66 -9.76 -19.42
C LYS A 278 30.24 -8.35 -19.56
N TRP A 279 30.71 -7.77 -18.48
CA TRP A 279 31.32 -6.42 -18.44
C TRP A 279 32.45 -6.31 -17.40
N SER A 280 32.86 -7.43 -16.78
CA SER A 280 33.85 -7.46 -15.70
C SER A 280 35.26 -6.95 -16.12
N ASP A 281 35.53 -6.92 -17.43
CA ASP A 281 36.84 -6.52 -17.95
C ASP A 281 36.93 -5.00 -18.22
N SER A 282 35.87 -4.23 -17.88
CA SER A 282 35.81 -2.79 -18.10
C SER A 282 35.67 -2.05 -16.78
N ALA A 283 36.46 -1.00 -16.55
CA ALA A 283 36.24 -0.08 -15.45
C ALA A 283 35.18 0.96 -15.82
N PRO A 284 34.41 1.46 -14.82
CA PRO A 284 33.51 2.60 -15.03
C PRO A 284 34.26 3.86 -15.46
N VAL A 285 33.62 4.66 -16.33
CA VAL A 285 34.16 5.92 -16.88
C VAL A 285 33.31 7.07 -16.28
N PRO A 286 33.80 7.77 -15.21
CA PRO A 286 33.02 8.76 -14.47
C PRO A 286 32.46 9.91 -15.33
N GLU A 287 33.23 10.34 -16.37
CA GLU A 287 32.86 11.45 -17.26
C GLU A 287 31.60 11.14 -18.10
N ARG A 288 31.29 9.86 -18.29
CA ARG A 288 30.10 9.38 -19.02
C ARG A 288 28.88 9.21 -18.13
N ALA A 289 29.04 9.21 -16.83
CA ALA A 289 27.98 8.89 -15.86
C ALA A 289 26.78 9.86 -15.95
N GLN A 290 27.04 11.15 -16.18
CA GLN A 290 25.97 12.15 -16.24
C GLN A 290 25.03 11.91 -17.43
N ALA A 291 25.56 11.63 -18.61
CA ALA A 291 24.75 11.32 -19.79
C ALA A 291 23.87 10.07 -19.59
N VAL A 292 24.39 9.07 -18.89
CA VAL A 292 23.62 7.87 -18.54
C VAL A 292 22.47 8.21 -17.57
N ARG A 293 22.73 9.04 -16.52
CA ARG A 293 21.72 9.49 -15.58
C ARG A 293 20.57 10.23 -16.27
N GLU A 294 20.90 11.19 -17.11
CA GLU A 294 19.91 12.00 -17.85
C GLU A 294 19.03 11.12 -18.76
N ARG A 295 19.65 10.17 -19.46
CA ARG A 295 18.93 9.24 -20.33
C ARG A 295 17.97 8.33 -19.55
N PHE A 296 18.42 7.76 -18.43
CA PHE A 296 17.56 6.93 -17.59
C PHE A 296 16.41 7.73 -16.97
N ARG A 297 16.68 8.94 -16.47
CA ARG A 297 15.65 9.80 -15.89
C ARG A 297 14.66 10.27 -16.95
N GLY A 298 15.14 10.75 -18.09
CA GLY A 298 14.28 11.19 -19.19
C GLY A 298 13.30 10.12 -19.65
N LEU A 299 13.78 8.88 -19.83
CA LEU A 299 12.92 7.73 -20.14
C LEU A 299 11.90 7.44 -19.04
N VAL A 300 12.40 7.21 -17.81
CA VAL A 300 11.57 6.74 -16.69
C VAL A 300 10.53 7.79 -16.31
N PHE A 301 10.89 9.06 -16.25
CA PHE A 301 10.00 10.17 -15.93
C PHE A 301 8.94 10.38 -17.03
N GLY A 302 9.36 10.32 -18.29
CA GLY A 302 8.43 10.43 -19.41
C GLY A 302 7.36 9.33 -19.39
N ILE A 303 7.75 8.07 -19.17
CA ILE A 303 6.80 6.96 -19.09
C ILE A 303 5.94 7.07 -17.81
N ALA A 304 6.53 7.41 -16.66
CA ALA A 304 5.79 7.54 -15.40
C ALA A 304 4.68 8.61 -15.49
N THR A 305 4.97 9.77 -16.06
CA THR A 305 3.98 10.83 -16.27
C THR A 305 2.88 10.41 -17.26
N ARG A 306 3.24 9.64 -18.30
CA ARG A 306 2.26 9.05 -19.24
C ARG A 306 1.34 8.04 -18.58
N LEU A 307 1.83 7.22 -17.67
CA LEU A 307 1.00 6.28 -16.90
C LEU A 307 -0.12 7.00 -16.13
N VAL A 308 0.19 8.15 -15.54
CA VAL A 308 -0.80 8.97 -14.83
C VAL A 308 -1.79 9.62 -15.78
N GLU A 309 -1.30 10.23 -16.86
CA GLU A 309 -2.13 10.87 -17.88
C GLU A 309 -3.11 9.88 -18.54
N GLU A 310 -2.65 8.68 -18.84
CA GLU A 310 -3.47 7.60 -19.38
C GLU A 310 -4.33 6.90 -18.32
N GLN A 311 -4.30 7.37 -17.07
CA GLN A 311 -5.05 6.80 -15.95
C GLN A 311 -4.75 5.31 -15.71
N VAL A 312 -3.53 4.88 -16.03
CA VAL A 312 -3.11 3.49 -15.77
C VAL A 312 -2.87 3.26 -14.29
N ALA A 313 -2.21 4.22 -13.62
CA ALA A 313 -1.98 4.19 -12.18
C ALA A 313 -1.82 5.60 -11.63
N SER A 314 -2.08 5.80 -10.34
CA SER A 314 -1.79 7.08 -9.68
C SER A 314 -0.28 7.29 -9.50
N PRO A 315 0.19 8.53 -9.30
CA PRO A 315 1.61 8.81 -9.02
C PRO A 315 2.14 7.99 -7.82
N GLU A 316 1.33 7.87 -6.77
CA GLU A 316 1.67 7.09 -5.57
C GLU A 316 1.79 5.59 -5.88
N ALA A 317 0.91 5.06 -6.75
CA ALA A 317 0.96 3.66 -7.17
C ALA A 317 2.20 3.35 -8.01
N VAL A 318 2.60 4.26 -8.92
CA VAL A 318 3.83 4.14 -9.71
C VAL A 318 5.06 4.16 -8.79
N ASP A 319 5.15 5.14 -7.87
CA ASP A 319 6.27 5.23 -6.92
C ASP A 319 6.32 4.00 -6.00
N ARG A 320 5.17 3.57 -5.48
CA ARG A 320 5.05 2.36 -4.66
C ARG A 320 5.47 1.11 -5.43
N GLY A 321 5.08 1.01 -6.70
CA GLY A 321 5.50 -0.06 -7.60
C GLY A 321 7.03 -0.14 -7.74
N ALA A 322 7.69 1.00 -7.92
CA ALA A 322 9.14 1.09 -8.01
C ALA A 322 9.82 0.72 -6.67
N VAL A 323 9.37 1.30 -5.56
CA VAL A 323 9.98 1.10 -4.23
C VAL A 323 9.79 -0.32 -3.74
N VAL A 324 8.57 -0.86 -3.82
CA VAL A 324 8.24 -2.18 -3.29
C VAL A 324 8.64 -3.30 -4.26
N GLY A 325 8.27 -3.16 -5.53
CA GLY A 325 8.44 -4.19 -6.56
C GLY A 325 9.86 -4.31 -7.05
N LEU A 326 10.48 -3.17 -7.35
CA LEU A 326 11.82 -3.09 -7.92
C LEU A 326 12.92 -2.82 -6.87
N ARG A 327 12.51 -2.54 -5.61
CA ARG A 327 13.41 -2.17 -4.50
C ARG A 327 14.21 -0.89 -4.78
N TRP A 328 13.65 0.02 -5.54
CA TRP A 328 14.23 1.35 -5.70
C TRP A 328 14.13 2.12 -4.39
N GLN A 329 15.11 2.97 -4.13
CA GLN A 329 15.10 3.79 -2.92
C GLN A 329 14.00 4.86 -2.96
N LYS A 330 13.72 5.40 -4.17
CA LYS A 330 12.63 6.33 -4.45
C LYS A 330 11.97 5.98 -5.78
N GLY A 331 10.68 6.26 -5.89
CA GLY A 331 9.97 6.11 -7.15
C GLY A 331 10.20 7.29 -8.11
N PRO A 332 9.70 7.18 -9.35
CA PRO A 332 9.90 8.21 -10.38
C PRO A 332 9.47 9.61 -9.97
N PHE A 333 8.30 9.76 -9.32
CA PHE A 333 7.78 11.07 -8.90
C PHE A 333 8.54 11.65 -7.71
N GLY A 334 9.01 10.80 -6.79
CA GLY A 334 9.92 11.19 -5.73
C GLY A 334 11.26 11.70 -6.29
N LEU A 335 11.84 10.98 -7.26
CA LEU A 335 13.07 11.40 -7.95
C LEU A 335 12.90 12.71 -8.73
N MET A 336 11.77 12.89 -9.45
CA MET A 336 11.44 14.16 -10.13
C MET A 336 11.36 15.32 -9.13
N SER A 337 10.77 15.09 -7.96
CA SER A 337 10.63 16.10 -6.91
C SER A 337 11.97 16.50 -6.28
N ASP A 338 12.91 15.56 -6.15
CA ASP A 338 14.27 15.85 -5.67
C ASP A 338 15.08 16.64 -6.71
N LEU A 339 14.91 16.32 -7.99
CA LEU A 339 15.62 16.98 -9.09
C LEU A 339 15.04 18.39 -9.40
N GLY A 340 13.76 18.58 -9.11
CA GLY A 340 12.98 19.72 -9.54
C GLY A 340 12.29 19.49 -10.89
N LEU A 341 10.99 19.82 -10.97
CA LEU A 341 10.17 19.50 -12.15
C LEU A 341 10.65 20.16 -13.44
N ALA A 342 11.25 21.35 -13.37
CA ALA A 342 11.80 22.02 -14.55
C ALA A 342 12.97 21.23 -15.18
N THR A 343 13.89 20.73 -14.36
CA THR A 343 15.01 19.89 -14.82
C THR A 343 14.47 18.55 -15.32
N ALA A 344 13.51 17.96 -14.61
CA ALA A 344 12.89 16.70 -15.03
C ALA A 344 12.21 16.84 -16.39
N LEU A 345 11.48 17.94 -16.63
CA LEU A 345 10.86 18.23 -17.93
C LEU A 345 11.91 18.34 -19.04
N TYR A 346 12.99 19.09 -18.81
CA TYR A 346 14.08 19.23 -19.77
C TYR A 346 14.68 17.87 -20.16
N GLU A 347 14.92 16.98 -19.19
CA GLU A 347 15.44 15.65 -19.47
C GLU A 347 14.45 14.77 -20.24
N VAL A 348 13.13 14.88 -19.93
CA VAL A 348 12.08 14.16 -20.68
C VAL A 348 11.98 14.67 -22.10
N GLU A 349 12.03 15.98 -22.35
CA GLU A 349 12.00 16.59 -23.69
C GLU A 349 13.24 16.19 -24.51
N THR A 350 14.42 16.22 -23.88
CA THR A 350 15.67 15.78 -24.48
C THR A 350 15.63 14.32 -24.90
N TYR A 351 15.04 13.47 -24.05
CA TYR A 351 14.83 12.06 -24.40
C TYR A 351 13.81 11.90 -25.53
N ALA A 352 12.66 12.60 -25.45
CA ALA A 352 11.59 12.52 -26.44
C ALA A 352 12.04 12.97 -27.84
N ALA A 353 12.94 13.97 -27.94
CA ALA A 353 13.51 14.43 -29.20
C ALA A 353 14.25 13.33 -29.99
N ARG A 354 14.64 12.23 -29.34
CA ARG A 354 15.25 11.06 -29.99
C ARG A 354 14.23 10.19 -30.73
N PHE A 355 12.94 10.31 -30.38
CA PHE A 355 11.86 9.50 -30.94
C PHE A 355 10.68 10.40 -31.36
N PRO A 356 10.85 11.26 -32.37
CA PRO A 356 9.82 12.22 -32.77
C PRO A 356 8.49 11.53 -33.09
N GLY A 357 7.42 11.97 -32.41
CA GLY A 357 6.07 11.40 -32.55
C GLY A 357 5.82 10.05 -31.85
N ASN A 358 6.87 9.38 -31.33
CA ASN A 358 6.74 8.07 -30.68
C ASN A 358 6.98 8.09 -29.16
N PHE A 359 7.48 9.19 -28.63
CA PHE A 359 7.67 9.40 -27.19
C PHE A 359 7.16 10.79 -26.80
N PRO A 360 5.84 10.96 -26.63
CA PRO A 360 5.25 12.26 -26.31
C PRO A 360 5.55 12.67 -24.87
N VAL A 361 5.76 13.98 -24.67
CA VAL A 361 5.93 14.59 -23.34
C VAL A 361 4.56 14.86 -22.73
N SER A 362 4.39 14.59 -21.43
CA SER A 362 3.13 14.78 -20.72
C SER A 362 2.73 16.27 -20.64
N PRO A 363 1.52 16.67 -21.11
CA PRO A 363 0.97 18.00 -20.91
C PRO A 363 0.85 18.40 -19.44
N GLU A 364 0.60 17.45 -18.52
CA GLU A 364 0.51 17.72 -17.09
C GLU A 364 1.86 18.15 -16.52
N LEU A 365 2.97 17.49 -16.90
CA LEU A 365 4.30 17.90 -16.47
C LEU A 365 4.62 19.32 -16.95
N HIS A 366 4.30 19.68 -18.19
CA HIS A 366 4.41 21.03 -18.70
C HIS A 366 3.57 22.04 -17.92
N ALA A 367 2.32 21.70 -17.59
CA ALA A 367 1.42 22.57 -16.84
C ALA A 367 1.96 22.89 -15.45
N ARG A 368 2.47 21.87 -14.74
CA ARG A 368 3.07 22.01 -13.41
C ARG A 368 4.31 22.89 -13.42
N VAL A 369 5.20 22.70 -14.39
CA VAL A 369 6.37 23.58 -14.54
C VAL A 369 5.96 25.02 -14.83
N ARG A 370 4.98 25.25 -15.72
CA ARG A 370 4.46 26.61 -16.01
C ARG A 370 3.79 27.28 -14.81
N SER A 371 3.17 26.50 -13.90
CA SER A 371 2.59 27.04 -12.66
C SER A 371 3.64 27.30 -11.56
N GLY A 372 4.92 27.00 -11.83
CA GLY A 372 6.01 27.22 -10.87
C GLY A 372 6.13 26.11 -9.82
N GLU A 373 5.43 25.00 -10.00
CA GLU A 373 5.58 23.84 -9.11
C GLU A 373 6.96 23.22 -9.30
N ASN A 374 7.65 22.97 -8.19
CA ASN A 374 8.97 22.33 -8.20
C ASN A 374 8.94 20.87 -7.77
N ARG A 375 7.81 20.39 -7.21
CA ARG A 375 7.61 19.03 -6.76
C ARG A 375 6.30 18.47 -7.28
N TRP A 376 6.29 17.17 -7.54
CA TRP A 376 5.05 16.46 -7.86
C TRP A 376 4.26 16.22 -6.56
N PRO A 377 2.99 16.62 -6.49
CA PRO A 377 2.18 16.41 -5.28
C PRO A 377 1.80 14.94 -5.16
N LEU A 378 2.39 14.25 -4.19
CA LEU A 378 1.98 12.90 -3.81
C LEU A 378 0.94 12.97 -2.69
N ARG A 379 -0.11 12.17 -2.81
CA ARG A 379 -1.17 12.07 -1.81
C ARG A 379 -0.83 10.99 -0.80
N LEU A 380 -0.35 11.39 0.38
CA LEU A 380 0.06 10.51 1.48
C LEU A 380 -1.03 10.36 2.55
N VAL A 381 -2.06 11.20 2.49
CA VAL A 381 -3.28 11.13 3.31
C VAL A 381 -4.47 11.19 2.38
N ARG A 382 -5.39 10.23 2.51
CA ARG A 382 -6.65 10.20 1.75
C ARG A 382 -7.82 10.50 2.66
N VAL A 383 -8.80 11.23 2.15
CA VAL A 383 -10.07 11.47 2.83
C VAL A 383 -11.18 10.83 2.00
N GLU A 384 -11.90 9.91 2.62
CA GLU A 384 -13.07 9.26 2.04
C GLU A 384 -14.30 9.64 2.86
N ARG A 385 -15.40 10.03 2.20
CA ARG A 385 -16.63 10.44 2.89
C ARG A 385 -17.79 9.57 2.48
N GLU A 386 -18.56 9.13 3.48
CA GLU A 386 -19.83 8.44 3.27
C GLU A 386 -20.89 9.09 4.16
N GLY A 387 -21.69 9.97 3.56
CA GLY A 387 -22.67 10.77 4.32
C GLY A 387 -22.00 11.59 5.43
N PRO A 388 -22.43 11.43 6.70
CA PRO A 388 -21.93 12.21 7.84
C PRO A 388 -20.61 11.67 8.41
N ILE A 389 -20.01 10.65 7.84
CA ILE A 389 -18.77 10.02 8.32
C ILE A 389 -17.63 10.30 7.35
N ALA A 390 -16.46 10.65 7.89
CA ALA A 390 -15.22 10.76 7.13
C ALA A 390 -14.20 9.75 7.63
N TRP A 391 -13.49 9.12 6.68
CA TRP A 391 -12.29 8.33 6.94
C TRP A 391 -11.08 9.14 6.50
N VAL A 392 -10.14 9.35 7.41
CA VAL A 392 -8.83 9.95 7.14
C VAL A 392 -7.82 8.82 7.17
N LEU A 393 -7.22 8.50 6.03
CA LEU A 393 -6.40 7.32 5.84
C LEU A 393 -4.93 7.73 5.59
N LEU A 394 -4.04 7.27 6.45
CA LEU A 394 -2.60 7.32 6.21
C LEU A 394 -2.26 6.36 5.07
N ASP A 395 -1.65 6.81 3.99
CA ASP A 395 -1.46 6.04 2.76
C ASP A 395 0.01 5.96 2.30
N ARG A 396 0.86 5.42 3.17
CA ARG A 396 2.27 5.07 2.91
C ARG A 396 2.57 3.62 3.33
N PRO A 397 1.83 2.62 2.81
CA PRO A 397 1.97 1.21 3.25
C PRO A 397 3.37 0.63 2.97
N GLU A 398 4.12 1.20 2.01
CA GLU A 398 5.49 0.82 1.66
C GLU A 398 6.46 1.00 2.84
N VAL A 399 6.22 1.98 3.69
CA VAL A 399 7.00 2.29 4.90
C VAL A 399 6.17 2.17 6.18
N LEU A 400 5.14 1.30 6.18
CA LEU A 400 4.25 1.05 7.31
C LEU A 400 3.59 2.33 7.85
N ASN A 401 3.20 3.23 6.96
CA ASN A 401 2.60 4.53 7.27
C ASN A 401 3.47 5.42 8.18
N ALA A 402 4.79 5.33 8.06
CA ALA A 402 5.69 6.24 8.77
C ALA A 402 5.36 7.70 8.44
N VAL A 403 5.31 8.54 9.47
CA VAL A 403 4.83 9.93 9.39
C VAL A 403 6.00 10.88 9.20
N ASN A 404 6.08 11.49 8.02
CA ASN A 404 7.03 12.55 7.68
C ASN A 404 6.35 13.93 7.73
N SER A 405 7.11 14.99 7.46
CA SER A 405 6.60 16.37 7.44
C SER A 405 5.45 16.56 6.45
N GLN A 406 5.49 15.90 5.29
CA GLN A 406 4.42 15.98 4.28
C GLN A 406 3.14 15.30 4.76
N VAL A 407 3.22 14.18 5.48
CA VAL A 407 2.04 13.54 6.11
C VAL A 407 1.44 14.45 7.16
N LEU A 408 2.26 15.11 8.00
CA LEU A 408 1.76 16.06 9.00
C LEU A 408 1.03 17.23 8.33
N GLU A 409 1.61 17.81 7.29
CA GLU A 409 0.97 18.88 6.51
C GLU A 409 -0.38 18.43 5.91
N GLN A 410 -0.42 17.24 5.29
CA GLN A 410 -1.65 16.73 4.68
C GLN A 410 -2.70 16.34 5.71
N LEU A 411 -2.32 15.87 6.90
CA LEU A 411 -3.26 15.67 8.02
C LEU A 411 -3.85 17.01 8.47
N ASP A 412 -3.02 18.05 8.62
CA ASP A 412 -3.49 19.39 8.98
C ASP A 412 -4.47 19.95 7.96
N GLN A 413 -4.16 19.81 6.66
CA GLN A 413 -5.03 20.21 5.56
C GLN A 413 -6.34 19.41 5.55
N ALA A 414 -6.27 18.08 5.75
CA ALA A 414 -7.45 17.20 5.79
C ALA A 414 -8.42 17.60 6.93
N PHE A 415 -7.91 17.78 8.15
CA PHE A 415 -8.74 18.20 9.28
C PHE A 415 -9.24 19.65 9.12
N SER A 416 -8.46 20.56 8.50
CA SER A 416 -8.92 21.90 8.17
C SER A 416 -10.09 21.87 7.18
N ALA A 417 -10.00 21.09 6.12
CA ALA A 417 -11.06 20.94 5.14
C ALA A 417 -12.32 20.27 5.75
N LEU A 418 -12.14 19.26 6.61
CA LEU A 418 -13.25 18.59 7.30
C LEU A 418 -13.95 19.50 8.31
N ALA A 419 -13.27 20.50 8.88
CA ALA A 419 -13.89 21.46 9.78
C ALA A 419 -14.95 22.33 9.10
N GLU A 420 -14.83 22.53 7.79
CA GLU A 420 -15.77 23.29 6.96
C GLU A 420 -17.00 22.48 6.50
N VAL A 421 -17.10 21.18 6.89
CA VAL A 421 -18.20 20.30 6.50
C VAL A 421 -19.30 20.32 7.58
N PRO A 422 -20.46 20.98 7.36
CA PRO A 422 -21.47 21.16 8.40
C PRO A 422 -22.13 19.85 8.84
N GLU A 423 -22.33 18.92 7.91
CA GLU A 423 -23.00 17.63 8.14
C GLU A 423 -22.10 16.55 8.74
N LEU A 424 -20.81 16.84 8.96
CA LEU A 424 -19.87 15.87 9.53
C LEU A 424 -20.22 15.54 10.99
N ARG A 425 -20.33 14.25 11.30
CA ARG A 425 -20.75 13.74 12.61
C ARG A 425 -19.70 12.86 13.30
N ALA A 426 -18.85 12.17 12.53
CA ALA A 426 -17.77 11.34 13.05
C ALA A 426 -16.61 11.29 12.05
N VAL A 427 -15.40 11.14 12.57
CA VAL A 427 -14.18 10.91 11.79
C VAL A 427 -13.53 9.62 12.29
N VAL A 428 -13.05 8.78 11.35
CA VAL A 428 -12.20 7.63 11.66
C VAL A 428 -10.82 7.90 11.07
N LEU A 429 -9.81 7.97 11.93
CA LEU A 429 -8.39 8.02 11.52
C LEU A 429 -7.84 6.60 11.49
N ALA A 430 -7.32 6.16 10.34
CA ALA A 430 -6.84 4.79 10.14
C ALA A 430 -5.66 4.73 9.15
N GLY A 431 -5.05 3.57 8.98
CA GLY A 431 -4.17 3.31 7.83
C GLY A 431 -4.98 2.88 6.60
N SER A 432 -4.47 3.14 5.40
CA SER A 432 -5.04 2.58 4.15
C SER A 432 -4.80 1.07 4.02
N SER A 433 -3.83 0.55 4.75
CA SER A 433 -3.46 -0.87 4.88
C SER A 433 -3.72 -1.34 6.32
N PRO A 434 -3.64 -2.63 6.64
CA PRO A 434 -3.78 -3.14 8.01
C PRO A 434 -2.57 -2.80 8.90
N VAL A 435 -2.11 -1.56 8.84
CA VAL A 435 -1.12 -0.93 9.71
C VAL A 435 -1.54 0.51 9.93
N PHE A 436 -1.71 0.92 11.18
CA PHE A 436 -2.05 2.31 11.49
C PHE A 436 -0.85 3.23 11.17
N ALA A 437 0.22 3.20 11.98
CA ALA A 437 1.47 3.90 11.71
C ALA A 437 2.62 3.35 12.57
N ALA A 438 3.78 3.08 11.95
CA ALA A 438 4.96 2.56 12.65
C ALA A 438 5.81 3.65 13.33
N GLY A 439 5.39 4.91 13.30
CA GLY A 439 6.06 6.02 13.97
C GLY A 439 6.41 7.18 13.05
N ALA A 440 7.24 8.09 13.54
CA ALA A 440 7.83 9.15 12.73
C ALA A 440 8.84 8.56 11.72
N ASP A 441 8.99 9.21 10.57
CA ASP A 441 9.89 8.76 9.51
C ASP A 441 11.35 9.02 9.89
N ILE A 442 12.05 7.96 10.34
CA ILE A 442 13.44 8.04 10.78
C ILE A 442 14.36 8.49 9.64
N ALA A 443 14.05 8.12 8.39
CA ALA A 443 14.85 8.53 7.24
C ALA A 443 14.84 10.05 7.03
N GLU A 444 13.72 10.73 7.37
CA GLU A 444 13.68 12.19 7.37
C GLU A 444 14.38 12.80 8.61
N MET A 445 14.37 12.08 9.73
CA MET A 445 14.84 12.62 11.01
C MET A 445 16.35 12.56 11.17
N VAL A 446 17.03 11.59 10.57
CA VAL A 446 18.44 11.25 10.83
C VAL A 446 19.41 12.42 10.59
N ASP A 447 19.10 13.28 9.61
CA ASP A 447 19.94 14.42 9.25
C ASP A 447 19.46 15.75 9.86
N LYS A 448 18.42 15.75 10.72
CA LYS A 448 17.93 16.97 11.36
C LYS A 448 18.85 17.39 12.50
N ASP A 449 19.20 18.67 12.50
CA ASP A 449 19.82 19.33 13.64
C ASP A 449 18.79 19.64 14.75
N VAL A 450 19.23 20.31 15.82
CA VAL A 450 18.37 20.70 16.95
C VAL A 450 17.18 21.56 16.49
N ALA A 451 17.40 22.50 15.56
CA ALA A 451 16.34 23.38 15.05
C ALA A 451 15.32 22.59 14.21
N GLY A 452 15.81 21.73 13.31
CA GLY A 452 14.98 20.86 12.49
C GLY A 452 14.18 19.84 13.30
N GLY A 453 14.81 19.21 14.30
CA GLY A 453 14.15 18.28 15.21
C GLY A 453 13.07 18.96 16.05
N ARG A 454 13.33 20.18 16.54
CA ARG A 454 12.36 21.00 17.28
C ARG A 454 11.18 21.41 16.40
N ALA A 455 11.43 21.85 15.16
CA ALA A 455 10.38 22.23 14.21
C ALA A 455 9.46 21.03 13.88
N PHE A 456 10.05 19.85 13.65
CA PHE A 456 9.31 18.62 13.40
C PHE A 456 8.45 18.19 14.61
N GLY A 457 9.02 18.31 15.83
CA GLY A 457 8.29 18.07 17.07
C GLY A 457 7.07 18.97 17.23
N PHE A 458 7.21 20.28 17.00
CA PHE A 458 6.10 21.22 17.09
C PHE A 458 5.05 21.02 15.99
N ALA A 459 5.47 20.66 14.77
CA ALA A 459 4.52 20.32 13.70
C ALA A 459 3.65 19.13 14.09
N GLY A 460 4.23 18.06 14.62
CA GLY A 460 3.48 16.91 15.12
C GLY A 460 2.57 17.25 16.30
N GLN A 461 3.02 18.08 17.25
CA GLN A 461 2.17 18.57 18.35
C GLN A 461 0.98 19.39 17.84
N ALA A 462 1.18 20.22 16.82
CA ALA A 462 0.09 21.03 16.23
C ALA A 462 -0.98 20.13 15.60
N VAL A 463 -0.59 19.11 14.84
CA VAL A 463 -1.52 18.14 14.26
C VAL A 463 -2.25 17.36 15.35
N CYS A 464 -1.54 16.83 16.34
CA CYS A 464 -2.17 16.13 17.46
C CYS A 464 -3.19 17.01 18.20
N ARG A 465 -2.85 18.27 18.44
CA ARG A 465 -3.78 19.23 19.07
C ARG A 465 -5.00 19.48 18.20
N ARG A 466 -4.82 19.66 16.88
CA ARG A 466 -5.96 19.83 15.96
C ARG A 466 -6.92 18.64 15.99
N ILE A 467 -6.40 17.41 16.06
CA ILE A 467 -7.21 16.19 16.18
C ILE A 467 -7.99 16.18 17.51
N GLU A 468 -7.31 16.46 18.62
CA GLU A 468 -7.87 16.47 19.96
C GLU A 468 -8.96 17.53 20.13
N GLU A 469 -8.74 18.74 19.59
CA GLU A 469 -9.66 19.88 19.65
C GLU A 469 -10.70 19.86 18.52
N PHE A 470 -10.64 18.88 17.60
CA PHE A 470 -11.59 18.81 16.50
C PHE A 470 -13.01 18.67 17.03
N ARG A 471 -13.94 19.54 16.57
CA ARG A 471 -15.30 19.61 17.12
C ARG A 471 -16.08 18.29 17.04
N THR A 472 -15.87 17.54 15.95
CA THR A 472 -16.51 16.24 15.70
C THR A 472 -15.67 15.14 16.32
N PRO A 473 -16.25 14.09 16.91
CA PRO A 473 -15.50 12.96 17.45
C PRO A 473 -14.58 12.31 16.41
N VAL A 474 -13.36 12.01 16.83
CA VAL A 474 -12.33 11.33 16.04
C VAL A 474 -11.98 10.00 16.69
N ILE A 475 -12.17 8.91 15.96
CA ILE A 475 -11.89 7.54 16.38
C ILE A 475 -10.58 7.10 15.75
N ALA A 476 -9.61 6.61 16.52
CA ALA A 476 -8.47 5.92 15.93
C ALA A 476 -8.80 4.43 15.73
N LEU A 477 -8.69 3.94 14.49
CA LEU A 477 -8.71 2.51 14.21
C LEU A 477 -7.28 2.00 14.08
N VAL A 478 -6.81 1.29 15.11
CA VAL A 478 -5.45 0.74 15.15
C VAL A 478 -5.45 -0.71 14.70
N GLU A 479 -4.95 -0.93 13.48
CA GLU A 479 -4.61 -2.23 12.95
C GLU A 479 -3.08 -2.37 12.90
N GLY A 480 -2.55 -3.57 13.10
CA GLY A 480 -1.11 -3.88 13.01
C GLY A 480 -0.26 -3.11 14.01
N TYR A 481 0.26 -1.95 13.64
CA TYR A 481 1.19 -1.17 14.47
C TYR A 481 0.69 0.25 14.72
N ALA A 482 0.75 0.70 15.99
CA ALA A 482 0.70 2.10 16.39
C ALA A 482 1.90 2.37 17.30
N LEU A 483 3.03 2.79 16.72
CA LEU A 483 4.29 2.94 17.44
C LEU A 483 4.77 4.39 17.39
N GLY A 484 5.43 4.86 18.45
CA GLY A 484 6.00 6.20 18.51
C GLY A 484 5.00 7.28 18.10
N GLY A 485 5.38 8.13 17.16
CA GLY A 485 4.48 9.17 16.60
C GLY A 485 3.14 8.64 16.10
N GLY A 486 3.07 7.36 15.66
CA GLY A 486 1.80 6.71 15.32
C GLY A 486 0.90 6.53 16.54
N LEU A 487 1.44 6.07 17.66
CA LEU A 487 0.66 6.03 18.91
C LEU A 487 0.32 7.45 19.40
N GLU A 488 1.19 8.43 19.20
CA GLU A 488 0.93 9.83 19.58
C GLU A 488 -0.27 10.41 18.83
N LEU A 489 -0.40 10.10 17.53
CA LEU A 489 -1.58 10.44 16.73
C LEU A 489 -2.84 9.71 17.21
N ALA A 490 -2.74 8.41 17.52
CA ALA A 490 -3.87 7.64 18.03
C ALA A 490 -4.35 8.14 19.40
N LEU A 491 -3.41 8.51 20.30
CA LEU A 491 -3.72 9.09 21.62
C LEU A 491 -4.32 10.50 21.54
N ALA A 492 -4.15 11.21 20.43
CA ALA A 492 -4.79 12.50 20.20
C ALA A 492 -6.25 12.36 19.71
N CYS A 493 -6.68 11.19 19.28
CA CYS A 493 -8.07 10.88 18.99
C CYS A 493 -8.89 10.73 20.28
N ASP A 494 -10.22 10.80 20.19
CA ASP A 494 -11.09 10.69 21.36
C ASP A 494 -11.01 9.32 22.04
N PHE A 495 -10.86 8.27 21.25
CA PHE A 495 -10.61 6.92 21.75
C PHE A 495 -10.05 6.02 20.64
N ILE A 496 -9.47 4.90 21.06
CA ILE A 496 -8.85 3.91 20.18
C ILE A 496 -9.71 2.64 20.13
N VAL A 497 -10.04 2.20 18.92
CA VAL A 497 -10.51 0.85 18.61
C VAL A 497 -9.32 0.09 18.03
N ALA A 498 -8.93 -1.02 18.63
CA ALA A 498 -7.79 -1.80 18.19
C ALA A 498 -8.22 -3.17 17.65
N ALA A 499 -7.62 -3.58 16.54
CA ALA A 499 -7.72 -4.94 16.04
C ALA A 499 -6.95 -5.90 16.94
N ALA A 500 -7.48 -7.08 17.19
CA ALA A 500 -6.76 -8.15 17.87
C ALA A 500 -5.44 -8.44 17.14
N GLY A 501 -4.35 -8.57 17.90
CA GLY A 501 -3.00 -8.72 17.35
C GLY A 501 -2.28 -7.41 17.02
N ALA A 502 -2.93 -6.24 17.15
CA ALA A 502 -2.24 -4.96 17.04
C ALA A 502 -1.16 -4.80 18.11
N LYS A 503 -0.08 -4.09 17.76
CA LYS A 503 1.05 -3.78 18.63
C LYS A 503 1.14 -2.29 18.83
N ILE A 504 1.25 -1.88 20.09
CA ILE A 504 1.20 -0.49 20.53
C ILE A 504 2.44 -0.19 21.36
N GLY A 505 3.00 1.02 21.25
CA GLY A 505 4.14 1.37 22.08
C GLY A 505 4.79 2.71 21.76
N LEU A 506 5.73 3.10 22.64
CA LEU A 506 6.56 4.31 22.51
C LEU A 506 8.06 3.92 22.57
N PRO A 507 8.62 3.41 21.45
CA PRO A 507 9.97 2.86 21.41
C PRO A 507 11.08 3.91 21.19
N GLU A 508 10.78 5.20 21.20
CA GLU A 508 11.67 6.29 20.81
C GLU A 508 13.03 6.25 21.53
N VAL A 509 13.05 5.85 22.79
CA VAL A 509 14.29 5.76 23.58
C VAL A 509 15.29 4.72 23.04
N LYS A 510 14.82 3.73 22.25
CA LYS A 510 15.68 2.75 21.58
C LYS A 510 16.53 3.37 20.46
N VAL A 511 16.09 4.50 19.92
CA VAL A 511 16.80 5.22 18.86
C VAL A 511 17.35 6.57 19.33
N GLY A 512 17.45 6.77 20.68
CA GLY A 512 18.12 7.91 21.28
C GLY A 512 17.32 9.21 21.35
N ILE A 513 16.00 9.14 21.15
CA ILE A 513 15.09 10.29 21.29
C ILE A 513 13.97 9.95 22.29
N HIS A 514 13.01 10.86 22.49
CA HIS A 514 11.83 10.64 23.32
C HIS A 514 10.55 11.02 22.54
N PRO A 515 9.35 10.54 22.96
CA PRO A 515 8.08 10.94 22.36
C PRO A 515 7.94 12.46 22.34
N GLY A 516 7.74 13.04 21.15
CA GLY A 516 7.81 14.49 20.95
C GLY A 516 6.48 15.16 20.59
N TRP A 517 5.43 14.39 20.25
CA TRP A 517 4.13 14.92 19.80
C TRP A 517 3.05 14.88 20.89
N GLY A 518 3.44 14.56 22.13
CA GLY A 518 2.57 14.56 23.30
C GLY A 518 2.25 13.16 23.83
N GLY A 519 2.90 12.11 23.33
CA GLY A 519 2.65 10.73 23.75
C GLY A 519 2.95 10.50 25.24
N ALA A 520 4.10 10.96 25.74
CA ALA A 520 4.42 10.84 27.15
C ALA A 520 3.40 11.56 28.04
N SER A 521 2.94 12.75 27.63
CA SER A 521 1.97 13.55 28.38
C SER A 521 0.58 12.92 28.38
N ARG A 522 0.05 12.56 27.19
CA ARG A 522 -1.28 11.93 27.07
C ARG A 522 -1.33 10.55 27.72
N LEU A 523 -0.29 9.72 27.51
CA LEU A 523 -0.20 8.42 28.14
C LEU A 523 -0.20 8.54 29.68
N THR A 524 0.54 9.52 30.22
CA THR A 524 0.58 9.73 31.69
C THR A 524 -0.81 10.04 32.26
N ARG A 525 -1.64 10.81 31.54
CA ARG A 525 -3.02 11.11 31.94
C ARG A 525 -3.94 9.88 31.90
N LEU A 526 -3.73 9.01 30.93
CA LEU A 526 -4.55 7.81 30.77
C LEU A 526 -4.20 6.71 31.78
N VAL A 527 -2.91 6.39 31.95
CA VAL A 527 -2.48 5.18 32.69
C VAL A 527 -1.78 5.50 34.02
N GLY A 528 -1.56 6.77 34.31
CA GLY A 528 -0.82 7.23 35.49
C GLY A 528 0.71 7.15 35.35
N ARG A 529 1.42 7.87 36.20
CA ARG A 529 2.88 8.10 36.09
C ARG A 529 3.74 6.83 36.05
N ALA A 530 3.40 5.84 36.87
CA ALA A 530 4.22 4.64 37.01
C ALA A 530 4.17 3.79 35.73
N ARG A 531 2.97 3.54 35.18
CA ARG A 531 2.77 2.75 33.95
C ARG A 531 3.33 3.49 32.73
N ALA A 532 3.11 4.82 32.63
CA ALA A 532 3.66 5.63 31.56
C ALA A 532 5.20 5.58 31.54
N LYS A 533 5.87 5.73 32.69
CA LYS A 533 7.32 5.58 32.80
C LYS A 533 7.79 4.19 32.41
N TYR A 534 7.10 3.15 32.84
CA TYR A 534 7.44 1.78 32.45
C TYR A 534 7.40 1.60 30.93
N VAL A 535 6.34 2.04 30.26
CA VAL A 535 6.21 1.94 28.78
C VAL A 535 7.30 2.74 28.08
N VAL A 536 7.48 4.02 28.45
CA VAL A 536 8.41 4.93 27.75
C VAL A 536 9.86 4.57 28.04
N PHE A 537 10.25 4.32 29.30
CA PHE A 537 11.64 4.07 29.67
C PHE A 537 12.15 2.73 29.15
N SER A 538 11.28 1.71 29.09
CA SER A 538 11.64 0.41 28.52
C SER A 538 11.55 0.39 26.99
N GLY A 539 11.02 1.44 26.36
CA GLY A 539 10.84 1.50 24.91
C GLY A 539 9.97 0.39 24.37
N ARG A 540 8.90 0.03 25.07
CA ARG A 540 8.01 -1.06 24.64
C ARG A 540 7.37 -0.75 23.28
N GLU A 541 7.40 -1.75 22.39
CA GLU A 541 6.79 -1.72 21.05
C GLU A 541 5.89 -2.95 20.80
N ASP A 542 5.69 -3.74 21.84
CA ASP A 542 5.07 -5.06 21.80
C ASP A 542 3.82 -5.18 22.67
N ILE A 543 3.31 -4.06 23.22
CA ILE A 543 2.06 -4.05 24.00
C ILE A 543 0.94 -4.53 23.11
N SER A 544 0.31 -5.65 23.47
CA SER A 544 -0.82 -6.18 22.70
C SER A 544 -2.06 -5.30 22.85
N ALA A 545 -3.00 -5.42 21.92
CA ALA A 545 -4.28 -4.72 22.01
C ALA A 545 -5.01 -5.00 23.33
N GLU A 546 -4.98 -6.27 23.81
CA GLU A 546 -5.59 -6.72 25.06
C GLU A 546 -4.89 -6.10 26.29
N GLU A 547 -3.54 -6.07 26.29
CA GLU A 547 -2.78 -5.41 27.35
C GLU A 547 -3.06 -3.90 27.36
N ALA A 548 -3.10 -3.27 26.18
CA ALA A 548 -3.44 -1.85 26.06
C ALA A 548 -4.86 -1.52 26.54
N PHE A 549 -5.81 -2.42 26.30
CA PHE A 549 -7.16 -2.31 26.84
C PHE A 549 -7.17 -2.42 28.38
N ALA A 550 -6.46 -3.39 28.93
CA ALA A 550 -6.32 -3.55 30.39
C ALA A 550 -5.61 -2.36 31.06
N LEU A 551 -4.74 -1.67 30.34
CA LEU A 551 -4.07 -0.45 30.79
C LEU A 551 -4.95 0.81 30.67
N GLY A 552 -6.06 0.75 29.93
CA GLY A 552 -6.93 1.89 29.65
C GLY A 552 -6.45 2.78 28.49
N ILE A 553 -5.53 2.30 27.66
CA ILE A 553 -5.07 2.99 26.45
C ILE A 553 -6.07 2.80 25.30
N VAL A 554 -6.60 1.60 25.16
CA VAL A 554 -7.55 1.20 24.12
C VAL A 554 -8.94 1.08 24.72
N ALA A 555 -9.94 1.65 24.06
CA ALA A 555 -11.33 1.60 24.52
C ALA A 555 -12.04 0.30 24.12
N ARG A 556 -11.62 -0.32 23.01
CA ARG A 556 -12.23 -1.54 22.50
C ARG A 556 -11.25 -2.38 21.69
N VAL A 557 -11.23 -3.70 21.91
CA VAL A 557 -10.52 -4.68 21.09
C VAL A 557 -11.53 -5.51 20.32
N VAL A 558 -11.26 -5.73 19.03
CA VAL A 558 -12.16 -6.44 18.12
C VAL A 558 -11.36 -7.43 17.25
N PRO A 559 -12.00 -8.50 16.72
CA PRO A 559 -11.36 -9.39 15.75
C PRO A 559 -10.77 -8.58 14.58
N ALA A 560 -9.61 -8.97 14.07
CA ALA A 560 -8.90 -8.19 13.05
C ALA A 560 -9.67 -8.08 11.72
N ASP A 561 -10.45 -9.08 11.38
CA ASP A 561 -11.29 -9.10 10.17
C ASP A 561 -12.60 -8.31 10.30
N GLU A 562 -12.98 -7.94 11.52
CA GLU A 562 -14.17 -7.13 11.84
C GLU A 562 -13.81 -5.67 12.17
N ALA A 563 -12.53 -5.32 12.26
CA ALA A 563 -12.06 -4.07 12.84
C ALA A 563 -12.60 -2.83 12.12
N ARG A 564 -12.62 -2.83 10.80
CA ARG A 564 -13.17 -1.72 9.99
C ARG A 564 -14.67 -1.63 10.07
N GLU A 565 -15.37 -2.76 10.04
CA GLU A 565 -16.83 -2.81 10.17
C GLU A 565 -17.27 -2.30 11.54
N GLU A 566 -16.54 -2.64 12.60
CA GLU A 566 -16.85 -2.19 13.95
C GLU A 566 -16.56 -0.68 14.13
N ALA A 567 -15.45 -0.18 13.58
CA ALA A 567 -15.16 1.26 13.62
C ALA A 567 -16.25 2.06 12.86
N ASP A 568 -16.68 1.58 11.69
CA ASP A 568 -17.79 2.18 10.95
C ASP A 568 -19.10 2.14 11.73
N ARG A 569 -19.43 0.98 12.35
CA ARG A 569 -20.62 0.83 13.21
C ARG A 569 -20.62 1.82 14.37
N ILE A 570 -19.47 2.01 15.02
CA ILE A 570 -19.34 2.98 16.12
C ILE A 570 -19.48 4.41 15.59
N ALA A 571 -18.85 4.74 14.46
CA ALA A 571 -18.97 6.06 13.83
C ALA A 571 -20.43 6.37 13.45
N ARG A 572 -21.17 5.41 12.89
CA ARG A 572 -22.62 5.54 12.61
C ARG A 572 -23.45 5.70 13.88
N LEU A 573 -23.12 4.95 14.93
CA LEU A 573 -23.78 5.10 16.22
C LEU A 573 -23.64 6.53 16.78
N ILE A 574 -22.44 7.12 16.67
CA ILE A 574 -22.18 8.51 17.08
C ILE A 574 -22.91 9.48 16.15
N ALA A 575 -22.87 9.26 14.84
CA ALA A 575 -23.52 10.09 13.85
C ALA A 575 -25.06 10.18 14.03
N ASP A 576 -25.67 9.14 14.60
CA ASP A 576 -27.11 9.09 14.95
C ASP A 576 -27.46 9.89 16.24
N ARG A 577 -26.49 10.53 16.90
CA ARG A 577 -26.74 11.32 18.13
C ARG A 577 -26.84 12.82 17.81
N ALA A 578 -27.41 13.58 18.74
CA ALA A 578 -27.52 15.04 18.64
C ALA A 578 -26.11 15.67 18.61
N PRO A 579 -25.66 16.22 17.47
CA PRO A 579 -24.25 16.54 17.25
C PRO A 579 -23.75 17.66 18.16
N LEU A 580 -24.57 18.67 18.45
CA LEU A 580 -24.18 19.74 19.36
C LEU A 580 -23.96 19.22 20.77
N ALA A 581 -24.82 18.30 21.25
CA ALA A 581 -24.63 17.67 22.54
C ALA A 581 -23.34 16.83 22.60
N VAL A 582 -23.04 16.07 21.55
CA VAL A 582 -21.78 15.30 21.45
C VAL A 582 -20.57 16.23 21.45
N GLN A 583 -20.59 17.33 20.70
CA GLN A 583 -19.50 18.33 20.66
C GLN A 583 -19.26 18.99 22.01
N TRP A 584 -20.35 19.37 22.72
CA TRP A 584 -20.25 19.96 24.06
C TRP A 584 -19.64 18.98 25.05
N VAL A 585 -20.13 17.73 25.08
CA VAL A 585 -19.61 16.72 26.01
C VAL A 585 -18.14 16.38 25.72
N LYS A 586 -17.73 16.32 24.46
CA LYS A 586 -16.30 16.19 24.10
C LYS A 586 -15.47 17.34 24.69
N SER A 587 -15.93 18.58 24.52
CA SER A 587 -15.23 19.75 25.07
C SER A 587 -15.12 19.71 26.59
N VAL A 588 -16.18 19.28 27.28
CA VAL A 588 -16.19 19.12 28.76
C VAL A 588 -15.16 18.06 29.18
N VAL A 589 -15.24 16.87 28.59
CA VAL A 589 -14.34 15.75 28.94
C VAL A 589 -12.87 16.13 28.72
N ASN A 590 -12.53 16.75 27.58
CA ASN A 590 -11.15 17.16 27.29
C ASN A 590 -10.61 18.19 28.29
N ARG A 591 -11.45 19.16 28.72
CA ARG A 591 -11.03 20.22 29.63
C ARG A 591 -11.05 19.82 31.09
N ALA A 592 -11.91 18.88 31.49
CA ALA A 592 -12.02 18.42 32.85
C ALA A 592 -10.72 17.84 33.41
N VAL A 593 -9.93 17.19 32.58
CA VAL A 593 -8.66 16.55 32.97
C VAL A 593 -7.62 17.56 33.50
N ASP A 594 -7.64 18.79 32.96
CA ASP A 594 -6.67 19.86 33.33
C ASP A 594 -7.29 20.92 34.22
N SER A 595 -8.54 20.71 34.69
CA SER A 595 -9.31 21.66 35.53
C SER A 595 -9.44 21.17 36.96
N SER A 596 -9.71 22.10 37.88
CA SER A 596 -10.24 21.71 39.19
C SER A 596 -11.65 21.12 39.03
N MET A 597 -12.07 20.23 39.94
CA MET A 597 -13.41 19.63 39.90
C MET A 597 -14.49 20.71 39.90
N GLU A 598 -14.32 21.78 40.65
CA GLU A 598 -15.27 22.90 40.69
C GLU A 598 -15.40 23.59 39.31
N SER A 599 -14.27 23.86 38.65
CA SER A 599 -14.24 24.47 37.31
C SER A 599 -14.84 23.52 36.26
N ALA A 600 -14.54 22.23 36.35
CA ALA A 600 -15.08 21.21 35.45
C ALA A 600 -16.62 21.10 35.58
N LEU A 601 -17.17 21.01 36.81
CA LEU A 601 -18.60 20.96 37.07
C LEU A 601 -19.31 22.24 36.61
N ARG A 602 -18.69 23.41 36.76
CA ARG A 602 -19.26 24.66 36.23
C ARG A 602 -19.34 24.60 34.69
N LEU A 603 -18.26 24.20 34.00
CA LEU A 603 -18.26 24.06 32.55
C LEU A 603 -19.32 23.05 32.09
N GLU A 604 -19.45 21.92 32.77
CA GLU A 604 -20.45 20.89 32.48
C GLU A 604 -21.87 21.44 32.61
N GLY A 605 -22.18 22.14 33.71
CA GLY A 605 -23.48 22.74 33.93
C GLY A 605 -23.84 23.80 32.89
N GLU A 606 -22.91 24.69 32.57
CA GLU A 606 -23.11 25.72 31.55
C GLU A 606 -23.32 25.09 30.15
N SER A 607 -22.49 24.14 29.76
CA SER A 607 -22.60 23.47 28.45
C SER A 607 -23.87 22.62 28.35
N ALA A 608 -24.27 21.93 29.43
CA ALA A 608 -25.54 21.22 29.49
C ALA A 608 -26.73 22.19 29.33
N GLY A 609 -26.68 23.36 29.99
CA GLY A 609 -27.67 24.43 29.82
C GLY A 609 -27.80 24.88 28.36
N HIS A 610 -26.69 25.06 27.64
CA HIS A 610 -26.70 25.43 26.23
C HIS A 610 -27.39 24.41 25.33
N THR A 611 -27.34 23.11 25.64
CA THR A 611 -28.05 22.09 24.85
C THR A 611 -29.57 22.30 24.86
N PHE A 612 -30.16 22.91 25.93
CA PHE A 612 -31.58 23.20 26.01
C PHE A 612 -32.06 24.26 25.02
N ALA A 613 -31.18 25.07 24.45
CA ALA A 613 -31.49 26.02 23.39
C ALA A 613 -31.58 25.39 21.98
N THR A 614 -31.21 24.11 21.83
CA THR A 614 -31.15 23.43 20.53
C THR A 614 -32.51 22.85 20.12
N ARG A 615 -32.78 22.81 18.80
CA ARG A 615 -33.92 22.08 18.24
C ARG A 615 -33.78 20.56 18.48
N ASP A 616 -32.56 20.06 18.41
CA ASP A 616 -32.27 18.65 18.63
C ASP A 616 -32.67 18.16 20.03
N ARG A 617 -32.56 19.01 21.07
CA ARG A 617 -33.05 18.68 22.39
C ARG A 617 -34.57 18.47 22.39
N THR A 618 -35.31 19.39 21.75
CA THR A 618 -36.76 19.29 21.64
C THR A 618 -37.15 18.03 20.86
N GLU A 619 -36.53 17.82 19.70
CA GLU A 619 -36.74 16.62 18.90
C GLU A 619 -36.44 15.33 19.68
N GLY A 620 -35.29 15.26 20.34
CA GLY A 620 -34.87 14.06 21.07
C GLY A 620 -35.82 13.71 22.23
N MET A 621 -36.25 14.71 23.04
CA MET A 621 -37.18 14.50 24.13
C MET A 621 -38.57 14.12 23.63
N THR A 622 -39.07 14.79 22.57
CA THR A 622 -40.37 14.48 21.97
C THR A 622 -40.36 13.07 21.35
N ALA A 623 -39.34 12.73 20.56
CA ALA A 623 -39.21 11.41 19.96
C ALA A 623 -39.17 10.30 21.03
N PHE A 624 -38.50 10.54 22.17
CA PHE A 624 -38.47 9.59 23.28
C PHE A 624 -39.86 9.36 23.87
N LEU A 625 -40.62 10.43 24.12
CA LEU A 625 -41.98 10.33 24.65
C LEU A 625 -42.93 9.64 23.66
N GLU A 626 -42.76 9.91 22.38
CA GLU A 626 -43.55 9.33 21.27
C GLU A 626 -43.06 7.93 20.84
N ARG A 627 -41.99 7.41 21.43
CA ARG A 627 -41.37 6.11 21.12
C ARG A 627 -40.99 5.95 19.64
N ARG A 628 -40.49 7.01 19.02
CA ARG A 628 -39.97 6.99 17.65
C ARG A 628 -38.45 7.28 17.60
N LYS A 629 -37.81 6.99 16.48
CA LYS A 629 -36.41 7.38 16.26
C LYS A 629 -36.33 8.91 16.07
N PRO A 630 -35.44 9.62 16.78
CA PRO A 630 -35.23 11.06 16.59
C PRO A 630 -34.49 11.34 15.24
N ALA A 631 -34.74 12.54 14.70
CA ALA A 631 -34.07 13.07 13.51
C ALA A 631 -33.31 14.36 13.87
N PHE A 632 -32.03 14.22 14.23
CA PHE A 632 -31.19 15.33 14.66
C PHE A 632 -30.61 16.12 13.51
N GLU A 633 -30.74 17.45 13.54
CA GLU A 633 -30.29 18.37 12.47
C GLU A 633 -28.98 19.12 12.82
N GLY A 634 -28.58 19.14 14.10
CA GLY A 634 -27.44 19.93 14.56
C GLY A 634 -27.76 21.42 14.73
N LYS A 635 -28.97 21.73 15.09
CA LYS A 635 -29.49 23.11 15.23
C LYS A 635 -30.13 23.34 16.62
#